data_585e4906d049299509e91d0f4fcbc894
#
_entry.id   585e4906d049299509e91d0f4fcbc894
#
_cell.length_a   1.000
_cell.length_b   1.000
_cell.length_c   1.000
_cell.angle_alpha   90.00
_cell.angle_beta   90.00
_cell.angle_gamma   90.00
#
_symmetry.space_group_name_H-M   'P 1'
#
loop_
_entity.id
_entity.type
_entity.pdbx_description
1 polymer ?
#
loop_
_entity_poly.entity_id
_entity_poly.type
_entity_poly.pdbx_seq_one_letter_code
_entity_poly.pdbx_strand_id
1 'polypeptide(L)'
;MIGVFDSGLGGLTALKELRSLLRDEDIVYFGDTGRVPYGTRSRETIIKYAREDMRFLMTHSVDAVLVACGTVSSTALDIISAEFDVPIFGVIDSAAKAALRATKNGRIGVIGTNATIGSGAFERSIRSHAKNYSDGKREPEIYSVACPLFVPLVEGGFITPGDEITLAAARRYLSPLAA
;
A
#
# COMPACT_ATOMS: atom_id res chain seq x y z
N MET A 1 -13.11 15.02 10.28
CA MET A 1 -11.95 15.22 9.36
C MET A 1 -11.18 13.92 9.22
N ILE A 2 -10.77 13.56 8.02
CA ILE A 2 -10.02 12.32 7.75
C ILE A 2 -8.55 12.64 7.51
N GLY A 3 -7.66 11.96 8.23
CA GLY A 3 -6.22 11.99 7.97
C GLY A 3 -5.85 10.97 6.90
N VAL A 4 -5.01 11.36 5.94
CA VAL A 4 -4.40 10.44 4.97
C VAL A 4 -2.91 10.64 5.00
N PHE A 5 -2.13 9.58 5.19
CA PHE A 5 -0.69 9.72 5.04
C PHE A 5 -0.06 8.65 4.13
N ASP A 6 1.02 9.06 3.51
CA ASP A 6 1.88 8.23 2.68
C ASP A 6 3.35 8.59 2.92
N SER A 7 4.24 7.70 2.59
CA SER A 7 5.69 7.97 2.63
C SER A 7 6.17 8.95 1.56
N GLY A 8 5.31 9.32 0.59
CA GLY A 8 5.68 10.19 -0.52
C GLY A 8 4.46 10.74 -1.27
N LEU A 9 4.41 10.55 -2.58
CA LEU A 9 3.37 11.05 -3.47
C LEU A 9 2.36 9.99 -3.94
N GLY A 10 2.69 8.70 -3.80
CA GLY A 10 1.85 7.60 -4.29
C GLY A 10 0.45 7.59 -3.70
N GLY A 11 0.32 7.99 -2.43
CA GLY A 11 -0.94 8.06 -1.72
C GLY A 11 -1.94 9.11 -2.24
N LEU A 12 -1.50 10.05 -3.10
CA LEU A 12 -2.40 10.98 -3.78
C LEU A 12 -3.41 10.26 -4.69
N THR A 13 -3.09 9.06 -5.15
CA THR A 13 -4.03 8.22 -5.89
C THR A 13 -5.20 7.77 -5.01
N ALA A 14 -4.92 7.34 -3.78
CA ALA A 14 -5.94 6.99 -2.80
C ALA A 14 -6.74 8.24 -2.35
N LEU A 15 -6.07 9.38 -2.16
CA LEU A 15 -6.72 10.64 -1.82
C LEU A 15 -7.74 11.05 -2.89
N LYS A 16 -7.40 10.92 -4.18
CA LYS A 16 -8.29 11.25 -5.30
C LYS A 16 -9.59 10.45 -5.23
N GLU A 17 -9.49 9.14 -5.00
CA GLU A 17 -10.65 8.26 -4.87
C GLU A 17 -11.46 8.58 -3.61
N LEU A 18 -10.79 8.80 -2.48
CA LEU A 18 -11.44 9.16 -1.23
C LEU A 18 -12.26 10.45 -1.37
N ARG A 19 -11.72 11.49 -2.00
CA ARG A 19 -12.41 12.75 -2.30
C ARG A 19 -13.62 12.56 -3.21
N SER A 20 -13.58 11.61 -4.13
CA SER A 20 -14.72 11.34 -5.01
C SER A 20 -15.89 10.68 -4.28
N LEU A 21 -15.58 9.87 -3.26
CA LEU A 21 -16.55 9.13 -2.46
C LEU A 21 -17.11 9.96 -1.29
N LEU A 22 -16.27 10.77 -0.65
CA LEU A 22 -16.56 11.54 0.56
C LEU A 22 -16.38 13.04 0.26
N ARG A 23 -17.32 13.60 -0.51
CA ARG A 23 -17.20 14.96 -1.06
C ARG A 23 -17.28 16.05 0.00
N ASP A 24 -18.05 15.81 1.05
CA ASP A 24 -18.33 16.78 2.11
C ASP A 24 -17.41 16.65 3.32
N GLU A 25 -16.47 15.67 3.28
CA GLU A 25 -15.51 15.46 4.35
C GLU A 25 -14.25 16.31 4.18
N ASP A 26 -13.82 16.93 5.28
CA ASP A 26 -12.51 17.56 5.35
C ASP A 26 -11.42 16.49 5.41
N ILE A 27 -10.41 16.65 4.56
CA ILE A 27 -9.28 15.70 4.48
C ILE A 27 -7.97 16.44 4.60
N VAL A 28 -7.11 15.97 5.51
CA VAL A 28 -5.72 16.38 5.60
C VAL A 28 -4.83 15.28 5.03
N TYR A 29 -4.00 15.60 4.05
CA TYR A 29 -3.00 14.69 3.48
C TYR A 29 -1.61 15.05 3.95
N PHE A 30 -0.87 14.09 4.44
CA PHE A 30 0.54 14.21 4.78
C PHE A 30 1.39 13.23 3.95
N GLY A 31 2.30 13.74 3.13
CA GLY A 31 3.32 12.97 2.42
C GLY A 31 4.69 13.22 3.02
N ASP A 32 5.33 12.18 3.59
CA ASP A 32 6.66 12.29 4.19
C ASP A 32 7.77 12.27 3.13
N THR A 33 7.73 13.25 2.24
CA THR A 33 8.68 13.37 1.11
C THR A 33 10.12 13.61 1.55
N GLY A 34 10.33 14.05 2.80
CA GLY A 34 11.67 14.28 3.35
C GLY A 34 12.44 13.00 3.70
N ARG A 35 11.75 11.85 3.85
CA ARG A 35 12.35 10.57 4.27
C ARG A 35 12.14 9.41 3.29
N VAL A 36 11.53 9.68 2.15
CA VAL A 36 11.30 8.71 1.05
C VAL A 36 12.65 8.17 0.52
N PRO A 37 12.72 6.90 0.08
CA PRO A 37 11.69 5.87 0.11
C PRO A 37 11.69 5.06 1.42
N TYR A 38 10.51 4.69 1.92
CA TYR A 38 10.38 3.79 3.08
C TYR A 38 10.66 2.32 2.74
N GLY A 39 10.41 1.92 1.52
CA GLY A 39 10.44 0.52 1.10
C GLY A 39 11.79 -0.19 1.16
N THR A 40 12.88 0.55 1.41
CA THR A 40 14.24 0.05 1.60
C THR A 40 14.72 0.15 3.05
N ARG A 41 13.90 0.69 3.95
CA ARG A 41 14.23 0.87 5.37
C ARG A 41 13.96 -0.39 6.18
N SER A 42 14.60 -0.50 7.34
CA SER A 42 14.30 -1.56 8.29
C SER A 42 12.90 -1.41 8.86
N ARG A 43 12.32 -2.51 9.37
CA ARG A 43 11.00 -2.51 9.99
C ARG A 43 10.92 -1.51 11.15
N GLU A 44 11.93 -1.44 11.99
CA GLU A 44 12.02 -0.52 13.13
C GLU A 44 12.00 0.94 12.68
N THR A 45 12.71 1.25 11.59
CA THR A 45 12.73 2.61 11.01
C THR A 45 11.36 2.98 10.44
N ILE A 46 10.70 2.05 9.74
CA ILE A 46 9.35 2.28 9.19
C ILE A 46 8.34 2.53 10.33
N ILE A 47 8.39 1.73 11.40
CA ILE A 47 7.52 1.90 12.56
C ILE A 47 7.76 3.26 13.23
N LYS A 48 9.04 3.65 13.42
CA LYS A 48 9.39 4.95 13.97
C LYS A 48 8.79 6.08 13.14
N TYR A 49 8.98 6.06 11.83
CA TYR A 49 8.46 7.09 10.94
C TYR A 49 6.93 7.13 10.95
N ALA A 50 6.27 5.97 10.86
CA ALA A 50 4.82 5.89 10.93
C ALA A 50 4.24 6.48 12.23
N ARG A 51 4.90 6.29 13.38
CA ARG A 51 4.51 6.92 14.64
C ARG A 51 4.63 8.43 14.62
N GLU A 52 5.70 8.95 14.01
CA GLU A 52 5.92 10.39 13.89
C GLU A 52 4.89 11.02 12.95
N ASP A 53 4.60 10.37 11.82
CA ASP A 53 3.58 10.80 10.86
C ASP A 53 2.18 10.81 11.50
N MET A 54 1.84 9.75 12.24
CA MET A 54 0.59 9.67 12.99
C MET A 54 0.48 10.79 14.04
N ARG A 55 1.53 11.03 14.82
CA ARG A 55 1.52 12.14 15.81
C ARG A 55 1.29 13.49 15.14
N PHE A 56 1.88 13.70 13.98
CA PHE A 56 1.65 14.92 13.20
C PHE A 56 0.19 15.04 12.76
N LEU A 57 -0.40 13.98 12.20
CA LEU A 57 -1.81 13.98 11.81
C LEU A 57 -2.75 14.25 13.00
N MET A 58 -2.44 13.67 14.16
CA MET A 58 -3.26 13.89 15.38
C MET A 58 -3.29 15.36 15.82
N THR A 59 -2.31 16.19 15.44
CA THR A 59 -2.36 17.65 15.72
C THR A 59 -3.46 18.38 14.93
N HIS A 60 -4.05 17.72 13.91
CA HIS A 60 -5.10 18.27 13.07
C HIS A 60 -6.51 17.79 13.47
N SER A 61 -6.68 17.17 14.64
CA SER A 61 -7.98 16.69 15.16
C SER A 61 -8.70 15.76 14.18
N VAL A 62 -7.98 14.78 13.62
CA VAL A 62 -8.55 13.79 12.71
C VAL A 62 -9.34 12.74 13.48
N ASP A 63 -10.48 12.30 12.93
CA ASP A 63 -11.40 11.30 13.52
C ASP A 63 -11.11 9.88 13.02
N ALA A 64 -10.41 9.76 11.89
CA ALA A 64 -9.99 8.50 11.28
C ALA A 64 -8.75 8.72 10.40
N VAL A 65 -7.94 7.68 10.20
CA VAL A 65 -6.73 7.77 9.37
C VAL A 65 -6.71 6.68 8.31
N LEU A 66 -6.45 7.07 7.05
CA LEU A 66 -6.09 6.17 5.96
C LEU A 66 -4.57 6.16 5.76
N VAL A 67 -3.94 5.03 6.02
CA VAL A 67 -2.54 4.77 5.69
C VAL A 67 -2.47 4.35 4.21
N ALA A 68 -2.24 5.32 3.32
CA ALA A 68 -2.19 5.10 1.88
C ALA A 68 -0.87 4.45 1.42
N CYS A 69 0.15 4.44 2.30
CA CYS A 69 1.44 3.79 2.04
C CYS A 69 1.34 2.27 2.14
N GLY A 70 1.60 1.56 1.04
CA GLY A 70 1.64 0.10 1.03
C GLY A 70 2.74 -0.47 1.94
N THR A 71 3.89 0.21 2.05
CA THR A 71 5.00 -0.18 2.94
C THR A 71 4.60 -0.08 4.40
N VAL A 72 4.00 1.03 4.83
CA VAL A 72 3.54 1.21 6.22
C VAL A 72 2.38 0.27 6.53
N SER A 73 1.39 0.18 5.63
CA SER A 73 0.24 -0.74 5.78
C SER A 73 0.66 -2.20 5.94
N SER A 74 1.77 -2.60 5.33
CA SER A 74 2.25 -4.00 5.39
C SER A 74 3.18 -4.29 6.57
N THR A 75 3.80 -3.28 7.17
CA THR A 75 4.87 -3.47 8.18
C THR A 75 4.58 -2.88 9.54
N ALA A 76 3.76 -1.84 9.64
CA ALA A 76 3.56 -1.06 10.86
C ALA A 76 2.09 -0.86 11.25
N LEU A 77 1.13 -1.22 10.40
CA LEU A 77 -0.29 -0.91 10.62
C LEU A 77 -0.80 -1.42 11.98
N ASP A 78 -0.53 -2.69 12.30
CA ASP A 78 -0.99 -3.33 13.55
C ASP A 78 -0.46 -2.59 14.79
N ILE A 79 0.78 -2.10 14.71
CA ILE A 79 1.44 -1.40 15.81
C ILE A 79 0.82 -0.03 16.01
N ILE A 80 0.71 0.78 14.95
CA ILE A 80 0.13 2.12 15.06
C ILE A 80 -1.36 2.05 15.41
N SER A 81 -2.08 1.05 14.90
CA SER A 81 -3.50 0.86 15.28
C SER A 81 -3.70 0.52 16.76
N ALA A 82 -2.71 -0.06 17.42
CA ALA A 82 -2.76 -0.35 18.85
C ALA A 82 -2.32 0.85 19.72
N GLU A 83 -1.68 1.85 19.13
CA GLU A 83 -1.09 2.99 19.88
C GLU A 83 -1.92 4.29 19.81
N PHE A 84 -2.86 4.39 18.88
CA PHE A 84 -3.66 5.61 18.67
C PHE A 84 -5.16 5.30 18.77
N ASP A 85 -5.90 6.15 19.49
CA ASP A 85 -7.33 6.00 19.79
C ASP A 85 -8.27 6.44 18.64
N VAL A 86 -7.83 6.32 17.40
CA VAL A 86 -8.66 6.61 16.22
C VAL A 86 -8.69 5.40 15.29
N PRO A 87 -9.79 5.16 14.55
CA PRO A 87 -9.82 4.13 13.52
C PRO A 87 -8.71 4.36 12.47
N ILE A 88 -7.87 3.35 12.25
CA ILE A 88 -6.79 3.40 11.26
C ILE A 88 -7.01 2.30 10.23
N PHE A 89 -7.05 2.71 8.97
CA PHE A 89 -7.27 1.82 7.83
C PHE A 89 -6.02 1.75 6.96
N GLY A 90 -5.62 0.55 6.56
CA GLY A 90 -4.55 0.33 5.59
C GLY A 90 -5.09 -0.13 4.24
N VAL A 91 -4.21 -0.18 3.23
CA VAL A 91 -4.60 -0.55 1.86
C VAL A 91 -4.48 -2.04 1.54
N ILE A 92 -3.84 -2.84 2.40
CA ILE A 92 -3.54 -4.25 2.09
C ILE A 92 -4.81 -5.10 2.03
N ASP A 93 -5.67 -4.99 3.05
CA ASP A 93 -6.84 -5.86 3.19
C ASP A 93 -7.87 -5.63 2.09
N SER A 94 -8.14 -4.37 1.75
CA SER A 94 -9.03 -4.01 0.64
C SER A 94 -8.49 -4.45 -0.71
N ALA A 95 -7.18 -4.31 -0.95
CA ALA A 95 -6.54 -4.76 -2.18
C ALA A 95 -6.54 -6.30 -2.30
N ALA A 96 -6.33 -7.03 -1.20
CA ALA A 96 -6.43 -8.49 -1.16
C ALA A 96 -7.83 -8.98 -1.53
N LYS A 97 -8.87 -8.37 -0.96
CA LYS A 97 -10.28 -8.66 -1.29
C LYS A 97 -10.59 -8.35 -2.76
N ALA A 98 -10.08 -7.23 -3.28
CA ALA A 98 -10.28 -6.86 -4.68
C ALA A 98 -9.60 -7.86 -5.63
N ALA A 99 -8.37 -8.30 -5.32
CA ALA A 99 -7.65 -9.29 -6.11
C ALA A 99 -8.40 -10.64 -6.16
N LEU A 100 -8.93 -11.10 -5.01
CA LEU A 100 -9.72 -12.33 -4.94
C LEU A 100 -11.02 -12.26 -5.76
N ARG A 101 -11.65 -11.09 -5.85
CA ARG A 101 -12.83 -10.88 -6.70
C ARG A 101 -12.49 -10.84 -8.18
N ALA A 102 -11.32 -10.30 -8.52
CA ALA A 102 -10.91 -10.07 -9.90
C ALA A 102 -10.31 -11.32 -10.57
N THR A 103 -9.64 -12.19 -9.81
CA THR A 103 -9.00 -13.37 -10.39
C THR A 103 -10.02 -14.36 -10.93
N LYS A 104 -9.79 -14.84 -12.17
CA LYS A 104 -10.63 -15.85 -12.82
C LYS A 104 -10.08 -17.26 -12.68
N ASN A 105 -8.77 -17.38 -12.53
CA ASN A 105 -8.05 -18.67 -12.51
C ASN A 105 -7.43 -18.99 -11.14
N GLY A 106 -7.63 -18.15 -10.13
CA GLY A 106 -7.05 -18.32 -8.81
C GLY A 106 -5.57 -17.92 -8.71
N ARG A 107 -4.97 -17.38 -9.78
CA ARG A 107 -3.58 -16.89 -9.76
C ARG A 107 -3.55 -15.39 -9.50
N ILE A 108 -2.73 -14.96 -8.54
CA ILE A 108 -2.61 -13.56 -8.11
C ILE A 108 -1.14 -13.17 -8.06
N GLY A 109 -0.77 -12.16 -8.85
CA GLY A 109 0.54 -11.51 -8.78
C GLY A 109 0.50 -10.35 -7.79
N VAL A 110 1.44 -10.31 -6.86
CA VAL A 110 1.63 -9.20 -5.91
C VAL A 110 2.95 -8.51 -6.19
N ILE A 111 2.90 -7.22 -6.45
CA ILE A 111 4.10 -6.39 -6.61
C ILE A 111 4.16 -5.33 -5.52
N GLY A 112 5.37 -4.97 -5.09
CA GLY A 112 5.55 -3.97 -4.03
C GLY A 112 7.02 -3.67 -3.77
N THR A 113 7.27 -2.85 -2.76
CA THR A 113 8.63 -2.58 -2.29
C THR A 113 9.24 -3.82 -1.62
N ASN A 114 10.56 -3.80 -1.39
CA ASN A 114 11.23 -4.89 -0.65
C ASN A 114 10.59 -5.12 0.72
N ALA A 115 10.29 -4.04 1.46
CA ALA A 115 9.65 -4.14 2.78
C ALA A 115 8.22 -4.70 2.68
N THR A 116 7.43 -4.27 1.69
CA THR A 116 6.07 -4.77 1.47
C THR A 116 6.07 -6.27 1.18
N ILE A 117 6.88 -6.70 0.22
CA ILE A 117 6.95 -8.13 -0.16
C ILE A 117 7.54 -8.96 0.98
N GLY A 118 8.65 -8.51 1.57
CA GLY A 118 9.30 -9.19 2.69
C GLY A 118 8.43 -9.33 3.93
N SER A 119 7.44 -8.46 4.12
CA SER A 119 6.48 -8.57 5.23
C SER A 119 5.53 -9.76 5.10
N GLY A 120 5.24 -10.25 3.89
CA GLY A 120 4.24 -11.27 3.63
C GLY A 120 2.78 -10.86 3.91
N ALA A 121 2.52 -9.58 4.16
CA ALA A 121 1.20 -9.11 4.58
C ALA A 121 0.10 -9.35 3.52
N PHE A 122 0.41 -9.12 2.25
CA PHE A 122 -0.52 -9.41 1.15
C PHE A 122 -0.88 -10.90 1.08
N GLU A 123 0.13 -11.76 1.17
CA GLU A 123 -0.11 -13.21 1.11
C GLU A 123 -0.99 -13.67 2.27
N ARG A 124 -0.68 -13.22 3.50
CA ARG A 124 -1.53 -13.55 4.66
C ARG A 124 -2.95 -13.02 4.50
N SER A 125 -3.14 -11.78 4.04
CA SER A 125 -4.48 -11.20 3.84
C SER A 125 -5.25 -11.93 2.74
N ILE A 126 -4.62 -12.22 1.59
CA ILE A 126 -5.26 -12.99 0.51
C ILE A 126 -5.69 -14.37 1.01
N ARG A 127 -4.82 -15.12 1.69
CA ARG A 127 -5.15 -16.47 2.21
C ARG A 127 -6.25 -16.42 3.27
N SER A 128 -6.25 -15.41 4.16
CA SER A 128 -7.28 -15.28 5.18
C SER A 128 -8.68 -15.03 4.59
N HIS A 129 -8.74 -14.23 3.53
CA HIS A 129 -10.00 -13.93 2.84
C HIS A 129 -10.41 -14.98 1.80
N ALA A 130 -9.49 -15.79 1.29
CA ALA A 130 -9.78 -16.77 0.26
C ALA A 130 -10.92 -17.73 0.63
N LYS A 131 -11.00 -18.11 1.91
CA LYS A 131 -12.07 -18.99 2.45
C LYS A 131 -13.48 -18.43 2.20
N ASN A 132 -13.63 -17.11 2.17
CA ASN A 132 -14.91 -16.43 1.95
C ASN A 132 -15.26 -16.23 0.46
N TYR A 133 -14.29 -16.42 -0.44
CA TYR A 133 -14.43 -16.23 -1.88
C TYR A 133 -14.32 -17.53 -2.70
N SER A 134 -13.89 -18.61 -2.06
CA SER A 134 -13.77 -19.90 -2.70
C SER A 134 -14.96 -20.78 -2.33
N ASP A 135 -15.99 -20.84 -3.18
CA ASP A 135 -17.09 -21.84 -3.09
C ASP A 135 -16.57 -23.27 -3.28
N GLY A 136 -15.66 -23.73 -2.39
CA GLY A 136 -14.96 -25.01 -2.53
C GLY A 136 -13.87 -25.04 -3.62
N LYS A 137 -13.49 -23.88 -4.17
CA LYS A 137 -12.43 -23.75 -5.17
C LYS A 137 -11.04 -23.86 -4.54
N ARG A 138 -10.07 -24.25 -5.37
CA ARG A 138 -8.64 -24.37 -5.04
C ARG A 138 -8.13 -23.09 -4.34
N GLU A 139 -7.22 -23.24 -3.36
CA GLU A 139 -6.52 -22.11 -2.77
C GLU A 139 -5.81 -21.26 -3.84
N PRO A 140 -5.79 -19.92 -3.68
CA PRO A 140 -5.15 -19.06 -4.65
C PRO A 140 -3.63 -19.30 -4.69
N GLU A 141 -3.09 -19.32 -5.90
CA GLU A 141 -1.65 -19.32 -6.16
C GLU A 141 -1.16 -17.86 -6.13
N ILE A 142 -0.24 -17.54 -5.22
CA ILE A 142 0.23 -16.18 -5.00
C ILE A 142 1.69 -16.07 -5.41
N TYR A 143 1.99 -15.14 -6.29
CA TYR A 143 3.33 -14.86 -6.80
C TYR A 143 3.74 -13.45 -6.39
N SER A 144 4.76 -13.32 -5.57
CA SER A 144 5.19 -12.02 -5.02
C SER A 144 6.53 -11.58 -5.62
N VAL A 145 6.58 -10.36 -6.16
CA VAL A 145 7.80 -9.78 -6.77
C VAL A 145 8.09 -8.42 -6.18
N ALA A 146 9.29 -8.25 -5.64
CA ALA A 146 9.77 -6.95 -5.20
C ALA A 146 10.18 -6.09 -6.39
N CYS A 147 9.63 -4.88 -6.46
CA CYS A 147 9.84 -3.90 -7.54
C CYS A 147 10.41 -2.59 -6.98
N PRO A 148 11.67 -2.58 -6.46
CA PRO A 148 12.21 -1.45 -5.72
C PRO A 148 12.36 -0.16 -6.54
N LEU A 149 12.38 -0.22 -7.88
CA LEU A 149 12.51 0.96 -8.72
C LEU A 149 11.20 1.69 -8.98
N PHE A 150 10.02 1.08 -8.77
CA PHE A 150 8.77 1.76 -9.11
C PHE A 150 8.51 3.00 -8.27
N VAL A 151 8.80 2.98 -6.96
CA VAL A 151 8.64 4.16 -6.12
C VAL A 151 9.58 5.29 -6.56
N PRO A 152 10.91 5.08 -6.70
CA PRO A 152 11.81 6.11 -7.23
C PRO A 152 11.42 6.65 -8.61
N LEU A 153 10.90 5.83 -9.51
CA LEU A 153 10.44 6.27 -10.83
C LEU A 153 9.23 7.21 -10.71
N VAL A 154 8.25 6.86 -9.88
CA VAL A 154 7.07 7.71 -9.64
C VAL A 154 7.47 9.02 -8.98
N GLU A 155 8.26 8.97 -7.91
CA GLU A 155 8.74 10.16 -7.18
C GLU A 155 9.66 11.04 -8.04
N GLY A 156 10.41 10.45 -8.97
CA GLY A 156 11.25 11.14 -9.95
C GLY A 156 10.51 11.68 -11.17
N GLY A 157 9.19 11.47 -11.25
CA GLY A 157 8.37 11.98 -12.35
C GLY A 157 8.43 11.17 -13.66
N PHE A 158 8.99 9.95 -13.65
CA PHE A 158 9.03 9.05 -14.81
C PHE A 158 7.67 8.33 -15.00
N ILE A 159 6.60 9.12 -15.12
CA ILE A 159 5.20 8.65 -15.16
C ILE A 159 4.50 8.91 -16.48
N THR A 160 5.19 9.51 -17.46
CA THR A 160 4.63 9.76 -18.79
C THR A 160 4.30 8.43 -19.47
N PRO A 161 3.10 8.27 -20.05
CA PRO A 161 2.77 7.08 -20.84
C PRO A 161 3.82 6.82 -21.92
N GLY A 162 4.39 5.61 -21.94
CA GLY A 162 5.43 5.23 -22.90
C GLY A 162 6.86 5.53 -22.44
N ASP A 163 7.07 6.03 -21.21
CA ASP A 163 8.43 6.23 -20.68
C ASP A 163 9.25 4.94 -20.75
N GLU A 164 10.38 4.98 -21.48
CA GLU A 164 11.17 3.78 -21.77
C GLU A 164 11.85 3.20 -20.53
N ILE A 165 12.25 4.04 -19.56
CA ILE A 165 12.91 3.59 -18.31
C ILE A 165 11.90 2.84 -17.46
N THR A 166 10.71 3.40 -17.30
CA THR A 166 9.62 2.78 -16.55
C THR A 166 9.15 1.49 -17.21
N LEU A 167 9.03 1.47 -18.54
CA LEU A 167 8.66 0.26 -19.27
C LEU A 167 9.74 -0.83 -19.17
N ALA A 168 11.03 -0.46 -19.23
CA ALA A 168 12.12 -1.42 -19.05
C ALA A 168 12.13 -2.03 -17.64
N ALA A 169 11.95 -1.20 -16.61
CA ALA A 169 11.79 -1.68 -15.23
C ALA A 169 10.58 -2.61 -15.09
N ALA A 170 9.44 -2.23 -15.66
CA ALA A 170 8.22 -3.04 -15.64
C ALA A 170 8.45 -4.42 -16.31
N ARG A 171 9.01 -4.45 -17.51
CA ARG A 171 9.34 -5.71 -18.20
C ARG A 171 10.24 -6.60 -17.34
N ARG A 172 11.28 -6.04 -16.73
CA ARG A 172 12.21 -6.80 -15.89
C ARG A 172 11.53 -7.43 -14.69
N TYR A 173 10.64 -6.69 -14.00
CA TYR A 173 9.99 -7.18 -12.79
C TYR A 173 8.78 -8.07 -13.08
N LEU A 174 8.03 -7.81 -14.15
CA LEU A 174 6.77 -8.51 -14.42
C LEU A 174 6.95 -9.76 -15.28
N SER A 175 8.08 -9.91 -16.01
CA SER A 175 8.32 -11.10 -16.83
C SER A 175 8.21 -12.43 -16.06
N PRO A 176 8.65 -12.55 -14.78
CA PRO A 176 8.45 -13.78 -14.01
C PRO A 176 6.99 -14.10 -13.68
N LEU A 177 6.10 -13.09 -13.74
CA LEU A 177 4.66 -13.25 -13.47
C LEU A 177 3.87 -13.62 -14.73
N ALA A 178 4.46 -13.49 -15.91
CA ALA A 178 3.81 -13.79 -17.18
C ALA A 178 3.95 -15.25 -17.62
N ALA A 179 4.79 -16.03 -16.93
CA ALA A 179 4.99 -17.45 -17.13
C ALA A 179 4.00 -18.26 -16.29
#